data_3d1ffffb08ff31f1dff54eb53123db5d
#
_entry.id   3d1ffffb08ff31f1dff54eb53123db5d
#
_cell.length_a   1.000
_cell.length_b   1.000
_cell.length_c   1.000
_cell.angle_alpha   90.00
_cell.angle_beta   90.00
_cell.angle_gamma   90.00
#
_symmetry.space_group_name_H-M   'P 1'
#
loop_
_entity.id
_entity.type
_entity.pdbx_description
1 polymer ?
#
loop_
_entity_poly.entity_id
_entity_poly.type
_entity_poly.pdbx_seq_one_letter_code
_entity_poly.pdbx_strand_id
1 'polypeptide(L)'
;ALNKAWNARFWSHDYTDWAQIESPAPQGENAVQGLALDWKRFVSDRHIDFLKFERDAVKEFAPNAKFTVNMMYRFDGIDYFKMAKEIDIASWDNYPTWHKPTETVEETALDTAMMHDLYYSMKDKPFLLMESSPSFTNWQPVSKQKKPGIAELSALQTVAHGSDSVLYFQWRASRGAEEKLHGAVVGHDGREDARPFRETMEVGRKLEALSEITTICREKQAAIVHDWENKWALEGSCGPRNAGMGYWDELKLHYNALAREGIAVEFVNQESDLTGYGLVVVPMLYLLTDAFAQKLCAFAKNGGTVVVTYWTGVVDESDLCRLGDTPYGLTELLGLRRTEIDGMYDGETRRCTPADGSGLPEAQASALCEVAALNGTDPAAPLSFYAEDYYEGSPAAAVHPYGKGRAYYLASRFDEAFYRAFYRAAVKEVGLT
;
A
#
# COMPACT_ATOMS: atom_id res chain seq x y z
N ALA A 1 -26.82 -0.78 20.44
CA ALA A 1 -25.75 0.00 19.80
C ALA A 1 -25.16 -0.79 18.61
N LEU A 2 -24.67 -2.02 18.83
CA LEU A 2 -23.99 -2.86 17.83
C LEU A 2 -24.82 -3.14 16.58
N ASN A 3 -26.09 -3.58 16.73
CA ASN A 3 -26.98 -3.82 15.60
C ASN A 3 -27.19 -2.58 14.71
N LYS A 4 -27.08 -1.37 15.28
CA LYS A 4 -27.14 -0.13 14.51
C LYS A 4 -25.82 0.13 13.80
N ALA A 5 -24.68 -0.07 14.46
CA ALA A 5 -23.35 0.12 13.87
C ALA A 5 -23.10 -0.83 12.69
N TRP A 6 -23.60 -2.05 12.76
CA TRP A 6 -23.46 -3.03 11.68
C TRP A 6 -24.62 -3.04 10.68
N ASN A 7 -25.66 -2.23 10.86
CA ASN A 7 -26.92 -2.33 10.12
C ASN A 7 -27.47 -3.76 10.08
N ALA A 8 -27.41 -4.46 11.20
CA ALA A 8 -27.66 -5.89 11.32
C ALA A 8 -29.10 -6.32 11.00
N ARG A 9 -30.04 -5.37 10.87
CA ARG A 9 -31.43 -5.66 10.43
C ARG A 9 -31.52 -6.16 8.99
N PHE A 10 -30.51 -5.92 8.19
CA PHE A 10 -30.44 -6.47 6.85
C PHE A 10 -30.48 -8.00 6.91
N TRP A 11 -31.43 -8.59 6.21
CA TRP A 11 -31.75 -10.05 6.24
C TRP A 11 -31.94 -10.63 7.64
N SER A 12 -32.46 -9.82 8.57
CA SER A 12 -32.80 -10.27 9.94
C SER A 12 -31.64 -10.77 10.81
N HIS A 13 -30.45 -10.15 10.68
CA HIS A 13 -29.29 -10.44 11.51
C HIS A 13 -29.25 -9.66 12.84
N ASP A 14 -30.41 -9.23 13.36
CA ASP A 14 -30.47 -8.55 14.66
C ASP A 14 -30.06 -9.51 15.80
N TYR A 15 -29.00 -9.14 16.51
CA TYR A 15 -28.47 -9.85 17.66
C TYR A 15 -29.11 -9.33 18.94
N THR A 16 -29.64 -10.24 19.77
CA THR A 16 -30.25 -9.92 21.07
C THR A 16 -29.40 -10.39 22.25
N ASP A 17 -28.44 -11.28 22.01
CA ASP A 17 -27.49 -11.80 22.98
C ASP A 17 -26.08 -11.89 22.33
N TRP A 18 -25.04 -11.68 23.12
CA TRP A 18 -23.65 -11.83 22.69
C TRP A 18 -23.30 -13.23 22.18
N ALA A 19 -23.92 -14.26 22.77
CA ALA A 19 -23.72 -15.66 22.36
C ALA A 19 -24.20 -15.97 20.94
N GLN A 20 -24.97 -15.07 20.32
CA GLN A 20 -25.41 -15.21 18.93
C GLN A 20 -24.40 -14.70 17.91
N ILE A 21 -23.36 -13.99 18.36
CA ILE A 21 -22.35 -13.43 17.48
C ILE A 21 -21.25 -14.47 17.27
N GLU A 22 -21.26 -15.09 16.11
CA GLU A 22 -20.25 -16.05 15.68
C GLU A 22 -19.20 -15.39 14.78
N SER A 23 -18.04 -16.03 14.63
CA SER A 23 -17.05 -15.60 13.64
C SER A 23 -17.62 -15.72 12.23
N PRO A 24 -17.32 -14.79 11.31
CA PRO A 24 -17.73 -14.91 9.92
C PRO A 24 -17.30 -16.25 9.32
N ALA A 25 -18.25 -16.99 8.76
CA ALA A 25 -17.98 -18.27 8.13
C ALA A 25 -17.71 -18.08 6.62
N PRO A 26 -16.85 -18.94 5.99
CA PRO A 26 -16.52 -18.81 4.56
C PRO A 26 -17.74 -18.93 3.62
N GLN A 27 -18.85 -19.44 4.09
CA GLN A 27 -19.99 -19.86 3.24
C GLN A 27 -21.24 -19.00 3.36
N GLY A 28 -21.24 -17.80 3.88
CA GLY A 28 -22.43 -17.03 3.72
C GLY A 28 -22.81 -15.94 4.69
N GLU A 29 -22.01 -15.64 5.68
CA GLU A 29 -22.33 -14.58 6.63
C GLU A 29 -21.58 -13.27 6.40
N ASN A 30 -21.04 -13.09 5.20
CA ASN A 30 -20.48 -11.81 4.73
C ASN A 30 -21.56 -10.74 4.47
N ALA A 31 -22.84 -11.07 4.75
CA ALA A 31 -23.94 -10.14 4.57
C ALA A 31 -23.93 -8.95 5.56
N VAL A 32 -23.23 -9.10 6.69
CA VAL A 32 -23.03 -8.03 7.68
C VAL A 32 -21.56 -7.59 7.60
N GLN A 33 -21.25 -6.69 6.68
CA GLN A 33 -19.88 -6.24 6.37
C GLN A 33 -19.19 -5.63 7.59
N GLY A 34 -19.89 -4.83 8.40
CA GLY A 34 -19.33 -4.28 9.63
C GLY A 34 -18.90 -5.34 10.65
N LEU A 35 -19.64 -6.48 10.75
CA LEU A 35 -19.20 -7.62 11.56
C LEU A 35 -17.92 -8.25 11.00
N ALA A 36 -17.84 -8.44 9.68
CA ALA A 36 -16.65 -9.02 9.04
C ALA A 36 -15.41 -8.14 9.24
N LEU A 37 -15.59 -6.82 9.16
CA LEU A 37 -14.52 -5.85 9.42
C LEU A 37 -14.07 -5.89 10.90
N ASP A 38 -15.01 -5.86 11.83
CA ASP A 38 -14.70 -5.94 13.28
C ASP A 38 -14.07 -7.27 13.66
N TRP A 39 -14.42 -8.36 12.97
CA TRP A 39 -13.75 -9.64 13.15
C TRP A 39 -12.25 -9.58 12.75
N LYS A 40 -11.92 -8.95 11.62
CA LYS A 40 -10.52 -8.76 11.20
C LYS A 40 -9.76 -7.86 12.17
N ARG A 41 -10.38 -6.79 12.68
CA ARG A 41 -9.83 -5.95 13.76
C ARG A 41 -9.54 -6.78 15.01
N PHE A 42 -10.52 -7.57 15.45
CA PHE A 42 -10.38 -8.44 16.63
C PHE A 42 -9.23 -9.44 16.46
N VAL A 43 -9.12 -10.11 15.31
CA VAL A 43 -8.03 -11.07 15.05
C VAL A 43 -6.68 -10.35 15.07
N SER A 44 -6.55 -9.22 14.42
CA SER A 44 -5.33 -8.40 14.45
C SER A 44 -4.95 -8.00 15.88
N ASP A 45 -5.90 -7.49 16.66
CA ASP A 45 -5.68 -7.07 18.04
C ASP A 45 -5.26 -8.24 18.93
N ARG A 46 -5.82 -9.45 18.73
CA ARG A 46 -5.40 -10.66 19.49
C ARG A 46 -3.97 -11.06 19.20
N HIS A 47 -3.49 -10.96 17.96
CA HIS A 47 -2.09 -11.20 17.63
C HIS A 47 -1.17 -10.17 18.27
N ILE A 48 -1.56 -8.90 18.25
CA ILE A 48 -0.79 -7.82 18.89
C ILE A 48 -0.75 -7.99 20.41
N ASP A 49 -1.86 -8.39 21.05
CA ASP A 49 -1.88 -8.64 22.47
C ASP A 49 -1.02 -9.86 22.86
N PHE A 50 -0.99 -10.90 22.02
CA PHE A 50 -0.09 -12.04 22.25
C PHE A 50 1.38 -11.62 22.13
N LEU A 51 1.73 -10.82 21.13
CA LEU A 51 3.05 -10.23 20.99
C LEU A 51 3.47 -9.42 22.23
N LYS A 52 2.55 -8.59 22.77
CA LYS A 52 2.79 -7.83 23.99
C LYS A 52 3.01 -8.74 25.19
N PHE A 53 2.23 -9.80 25.33
CA PHE A 53 2.36 -10.78 26.39
C PHE A 53 3.75 -11.43 26.38
N GLU A 54 4.25 -11.86 25.21
CA GLU A 54 5.59 -12.43 25.08
C GLU A 54 6.69 -11.41 25.38
N ARG A 55 6.57 -10.20 24.82
CA ARG A 55 7.50 -9.10 25.08
C ARG A 55 7.60 -8.77 26.57
N ASP A 56 6.47 -8.64 27.23
CA ASP A 56 6.41 -8.22 28.64
C ASP A 56 7.05 -9.30 29.54
N ALA A 57 6.83 -10.59 29.25
CA ALA A 57 7.50 -11.68 29.93
C ALA A 57 9.04 -11.64 29.77
N VAL A 58 9.55 -11.32 28.59
CA VAL A 58 11.00 -11.15 28.35
C VAL A 58 11.52 -9.91 29.10
N LYS A 59 10.77 -8.80 29.11
CA LYS A 59 11.17 -7.54 29.75
C LYS A 59 11.29 -7.65 31.29
N GLU A 60 10.62 -8.60 31.92
CA GLU A 60 10.80 -8.89 33.35
C GLU A 60 12.26 -9.26 33.68
N PHE A 61 12.94 -9.96 32.79
CA PHE A 61 14.31 -10.47 33.01
C PHE A 61 15.36 -9.65 32.23
N ALA A 62 14.98 -9.05 31.11
CA ALA A 62 15.86 -8.30 30.24
C ALA A 62 15.21 -6.97 29.80
N PRO A 63 15.07 -5.99 30.71
CA PRO A 63 14.30 -4.77 30.46
C PRO A 63 14.82 -3.91 29.30
N ASN A 64 16.11 -4.04 28.98
CA ASN A 64 16.75 -3.31 27.88
C ASN A 64 16.80 -4.09 26.56
N ALA A 65 16.33 -5.34 26.52
CA ALA A 65 16.30 -6.13 25.28
C ALA A 65 15.45 -5.43 24.21
N LYS A 66 15.97 -5.33 23.01
CA LYS A 66 15.20 -4.85 21.87
C LYS A 66 14.30 -5.95 21.37
N PHE A 67 13.11 -5.57 20.96
CA PHE A 67 12.06 -6.48 20.51
C PHE A 67 11.68 -6.19 19.05
N THR A 68 11.64 -7.24 18.26
CA THR A 68 11.23 -7.21 16.86
C THR A 68 10.50 -8.51 16.53
N VAL A 69 9.84 -8.55 15.38
CA VAL A 69 9.12 -9.72 14.88
C VAL A 69 9.22 -9.77 13.38
N ASN A 70 9.38 -10.96 12.80
CA ASN A 70 9.36 -11.15 11.36
C ASN A 70 7.97 -10.83 10.81
N MET A 71 7.84 -9.72 10.11
CA MET A 71 6.62 -9.37 9.39
C MET A 71 6.69 -9.92 7.97
N MET A 72 5.55 -10.30 7.42
CA MET A 72 5.49 -11.01 6.14
C MET A 72 4.89 -10.12 5.06
N TYR A 73 5.60 -9.92 3.98
CA TYR A 73 5.21 -9.26 2.73
C TYR A 73 3.84 -8.49 2.83
N ARG A 74 2.82 -8.84 2.08
CA ARG A 74 1.48 -8.22 2.06
C ARG A 74 0.47 -9.00 2.92
N PHE A 75 0.87 -9.36 4.14
CA PHE A 75 0.02 -10.19 5.00
C PHE A 75 -1.23 -9.44 5.46
N ASP A 76 -2.40 -10.06 5.26
CA ASP A 76 -3.68 -9.42 5.48
C ASP A 76 -4.29 -9.65 6.86
N GLY A 77 -3.71 -10.54 7.64
CA GLY A 77 -4.28 -10.96 8.93
C GLY A 77 -4.00 -10.00 10.09
N ILE A 78 -3.09 -9.04 9.93
CA ILE A 78 -2.63 -8.15 10.99
C ILE A 78 -2.40 -6.75 10.45
N ASP A 79 -2.88 -5.74 11.17
CA ASP A 79 -2.52 -4.35 10.93
C ASP A 79 -1.09 -4.09 11.42
N TYR A 80 -0.16 -4.04 10.50
CA TYR A 80 1.25 -3.84 10.82
C TYR A 80 1.59 -2.43 11.29
N PHE A 81 0.82 -1.40 10.96
CA PHE A 81 1.00 -0.09 11.59
C PHE A 81 0.67 -0.12 13.08
N LYS A 82 -0.38 -0.84 13.48
CA LYS A 82 -0.70 -1.06 14.90
C LYS A 82 0.37 -1.91 15.58
N MET A 83 0.78 -3.02 14.96
CA MET A 83 1.81 -3.92 15.49
C MET A 83 3.16 -3.21 15.67
N ALA A 84 3.56 -2.36 14.73
CA ALA A 84 4.81 -1.63 14.78
C ALA A 84 4.92 -0.70 16.00
N LYS A 85 3.80 -0.24 16.57
CA LYS A 85 3.81 0.56 17.81
C LYS A 85 4.33 -0.23 19.01
N GLU A 86 4.21 -1.56 18.98
CA GLU A 86 4.53 -2.46 20.09
C GLU A 86 5.93 -3.09 20.01
N ILE A 87 6.66 -2.87 18.94
CA ILE A 87 8.03 -3.38 18.72
C ILE A 87 9.04 -2.23 18.66
N ASP A 88 10.30 -2.51 18.99
CA ASP A 88 11.38 -1.50 18.96
C ASP A 88 11.87 -1.22 17.53
N ILE A 89 11.96 -2.24 16.70
CA ILE A 89 12.51 -2.20 15.34
C ILE A 89 11.54 -2.91 14.41
N ALA A 90 11.18 -2.31 13.29
CA ALA A 90 10.45 -3.00 12.24
C ALA A 90 11.38 -3.99 11.53
N SER A 91 10.89 -5.18 11.23
CA SER A 91 11.63 -6.15 10.42
C SER A 91 10.69 -6.97 9.57
N TRP A 92 11.16 -7.45 8.43
CA TRP A 92 10.34 -8.25 7.53
C TRP A 92 11.16 -9.22 6.68
N ASP A 93 10.46 -10.19 6.09
CA ASP A 93 11.02 -11.25 5.29
C ASP A 93 10.72 -11.01 3.80
N ASN A 94 11.76 -11.02 2.97
CA ASN A 94 11.66 -10.72 1.57
C ASN A 94 12.24 -11.81 0.67
N TYR A 95 11.37 -12.47 -0.08
CA TYR A 95 11.71 -13.53 -1.03
C TYR A 95 11.17 -13.25 -2.44
N PRO A 96 11.67 -12.22 -3.14
CA PRO A 96 11.18 -11.87 -4.46
C PRO A 96 11.37 -13.02 -5.46
N THR A 97 10.37 -13.25 -6.29
CA THR A 97 10.46 -14.23 -7.36
C THR A 97 11.11 -13.59 -8.59
N TRP A 98 12.42 -13.55 -8.59
CA TRP A 98 13.20 -13.01 -9.71
C TRP A 98 13.06 -13.85 -10.97
N HIS A 99 13.14 -13.18 -12.13
CA HIS A 99 13.19 -13.81 -13.45
C HIS A 99 11.91 -14.54 -13.86
N LYS A 100 10.75 -14.11 -13.39
CA LYS A 100 9.48 -14.54 -13.96
C LYS A 100 9.44 -14.18 -15.46
N PRO A 101 8.81 -15.01 -16.31
CA PRO A 101 8.70 -14.69 -17.73
C PRO A 101 7.73 -13.52 -18.01
N THR A 102 6.89 -13.18 -17.05
CA THR A 102 5.85 -12.13 -17.14
C THR A 102 6.27 -10.79 -16.54
N GLU A 103 7.45 -10.73 -15.92
CA GLU A 103 7.95 -9.52 -15.25
C GLU A 103 9.42 -9.29 -15.60
N THR A 104 9.79 -8.05 -15.80
CA THR A 104 11.19 -7.62 -15.92
C THR A 104 11.88 -7.61 -14.56
N VAL A 105 13.21 -7.54 -14.55
CA VAL A 105 13.98 -7.35 -13.31
C VAL A 105 13.64 -6.02 -12.65
N GLU A 106 13.40 -4.97 -13.44
CA GLU A 106 12.98 -3.66 -12.95
C GLU A 106 11.63 -3.71 -12.24
N GLU A 107 10.62 -4.36 -12.81
CA GLU A 107 9.30 -4.50 -12.19
C GLU A 107 9.35 -5.28 -10.88
N THR A 108 10.15 -6.36 -10.81
CA THR A 108 10.38 -7.08 -9.55
C THR A 108 11.12 -6.20 -8.54
N ALA A 109 12.10 -5.40 -8.97
CA ALA A 109 12.82 -4.48 -8.10
C ALA A 109 11.91 -3.36 -7.57
N LEU A 110 11.03 -2.78 -8.39
CA LEU A 110 10.06 -1.76 -7.97
C LEU A 110 9.04 -2.31 -6.96
N ASP A 111 8.54 -3.53 -7.18
CA ASP A 111 7.64 -4.18 -6.22
C ASP A 111 8.34 -4.43 -4.86
N THR A 112 9.59 -4.83 -4.90
CA THR A 112 10.44 -5.00 -3.71
C THR A 112 10.71 -3.67 -3.01
N ALA A 113 11.04 -2.62 -3.77
CA ALA A 113 11.27 -1.27 -3.27
C ALA A 113 10.04 -0.73 -2.53
N MET A 114 8.85 -0.88 -3.13
CA MET A 114 7.59 -0.48 -2.51
C MET A 114 7.40 -1.12 -1.12
N MET A 115 7.74 -2.40 -1.00
CA MET A 115 7.63 -3.09 0.29
C MET A 115 8.69 -2.63 1.29
N HIS A 116 9.94 -2.40 0.87
CA HIS A 116 10.97 -1.82 1.75
C HIS A 116 10.51 -0.48 2.31
N ASP A 117 9.96 0.39 1.45
CA ASP A 117 9.47 1.71 1.85
C ASP A 117 8.26 1.62 2.78
N LEU A 118 7.36 0.64 2.59
CA LEU A 118 6.27 0.38 3.52
C LEU A 118 6.79 0.02 4.92
N TYR A 119 7.77 -0.89 5.02
CA TYR A 119 8.30 -1.31 6.32
C TYR A 119 9.15 -0.24 7.00
N TYR A 120 9.89 0.56 6.25
CA TYR A 120 10.52 1.76 6.76
C TYR A 120 9.51 2.73 7.39
N SER A 121 8.43 2.99 6.67
CA SER A 121 7.39 3.98 7.05
C SER A 121 6.64 3.62 8.33
N MET A 122 6.57 2.35 8.70
CA MET A 122 5.86 1.91 9.91
C MET A 122 6.41 2.53 11.20
N LYS A 123 7.70 2.91 11.20
CA LYS A 123 8.36 3.54 12.35
C LYS A 123 9.08 4.84 11.98
N ASP A 124 9.12 5.21 10.72
CA ASP A 124 9.92 6.36 10.23
C ASP A 124 11.39 6.25 10.70
N LYS A 125 11.93 5.03 10.59
CA LYS A 125 13.27 4.65 11.05
C LYS A 125 13.79 3.46 10.25
N PRO A 126 15.12 3.26 10.22
CA PRO A 126 15.70 2.07 9.62
C PRO A 126 15.07 0.78 10.15
N PHE A 127 14.85 -0.15 9.23
CA PHE A 127 14.29 -1.47 9.50
C PHE A 127 15.37 -2.57 9.36
N LEU A 128 15.02 -3.81 9.66
CA LEU A 128 15.87 -4.96 9.39
C LEU A 128 15.23 -5.84 8.29
N LEU A 129 16.00 -6.15 7.25
CA LEU A 129 15.65 -7.28 6.39
C LEU A 129 16.01 -8.55 7.15
N MET A 130 15.00 -9.15 7.81
CA MET A 130 15.20 -10.26 8.74
C MET A 130 15.46 -11.57 8.02
N GLU A 131 14.84 -11.77 6.87
CA GLU A 131 15.08 -12.94 6.03
C GLU A 131 15.15 -12.57 4.55
N SER A 132 16.07 -13.23 3.86
CA SER A 132 16.15 -13.25 2.41
C SER A 132 16.92 -14.49 1.94
N SER A 133 16.70 -14.94 0.72
CA SER A 133 17.46 -16.09 0.20
C SER A 133 18.78 -15.64 -0.44
N PRO A 134 19.90 -16.29 -0.16
CA PRO A 134 21.15 -16.03 -0.86
C PRO A 134 21.13 -16.50 -2.33
N SER A 135 20.21 -17.42 -2.69
CA SER A 135 20.14 -17.99 -4.04
C SER A 135 18.72 -18.24 -4.55
N PHE A 136 17.96 -19.13 -3.94
CA PHE A 136 16.59 -19.48 -4.29
C PHE A 136 15.81 -20.00 -3.08
N THR A 137 14.49 -20.03 -3.18
CA THR A 137 13.59 -20.67 -2.22
C THR A 137 13.31 -22.12 -2.66
N ASN A 138 12.52 -22.88 -1.88
CA ASN A 138 12.09 -24.22 -2.30
C ASN A 138 10.57 -24.42 -2.24
N TRP A 139 9.85 -23.42 -1.75
CA TRP A 139 8.40 -23.48 -1.49
C TRP A 139 7.55 -22.73 -2.54
N GLN A 140 8.18 -22.04 -3.49
CA GLN A 140 7.46 -21.45 -4.61
C GLN A 140 7.10 -22.51 -5.65
N PRO A 141 6.04 -22.34 -6.47
CA PRO A 141 5.71 -23.28 -7.54
C PRO A 141 6.89 -23.55 -8.49
N VAL A 142 7.69 -22.54 -8.77
CA VAL A 142 8.99 -22.64 -9.46
C VAL A 142 9.99 -21.77 -8.71
N SER A 143 10.93 -22.40 -8.04
CA SER A 143 12.00 -21.71 -7.30
C SER A 143 13.21 -21.49 -8.19
N LYS A 144 13.21 -20.36 -8.89
CA LYS A 144 14.25 -20.01 -9.83
C LYS A 144 15.50 -19.45 -9.14
N GLN A 145 16.67 -19.86 -9.59
CA GLN A 145 17.95 -19.34 -9.10
C GLN A 145 18.06 -17.83 -9.42
N LYS A 146 18.53 -17.06 -8.45
CA LYS A 146 19.02 -15.71 -8.72
C LYS A 146 20.18 -15.79 -9.70
N LYS A 147 20.13 -15.05 -10.80
CA LYS A 147 21.25 -14.93 -11.74
C LYS A 147 22.42 -14.20 -11.07
N PRO A 148 23.65 -14.35 -11.57
CA PRO A 148 24.80 -13.62 -11.04
C PRO A 148 24.51 -12.11 -10.95
N GLY A 149 24.89 -11.50 -9.82
CA GLY A 149 24.68 -10.08 -9.52
C GLY A 149 23.32 -9.72 -8.89
N ILE A 150 22.30 -10.57 -8.99
CA ILE A 150 20.97 -10.28 -8.40
C ILE A 150 21.01 -10.29 -6.86
N ALA A 151 21.83 -11.14 -6.26
CA ALA A 151 21.96 -11.16 -4.79
C ALA A 151 22.55 -9.81 -4.30
N GLU A 152 23.53 -9.28 -4.98
CA GLU A 152 24.13 -7.98 -4.70
C GLU A 152 23.13 -6.84 -4.95
N LEU A 153 22.48 -6.82 -6.11
CA LEU A 153 21.46 -5.81 -6.44
C LEU A 153 20.37 -5.76 -5.35
N SER A 154 19.83 -6.91 -4.96
CA SER A 154 18.79 -7.01 -3.94
C SER A 154 19.26 -6.49 -2.58
N ALA A 155 20.49 -6.84 -2.16
CA ALA A 155 21.06 -6.41 -0.89
C ALA A 155 21.30 -4.88 -0.85
N LEU A 156 21.91 -4.32 -1.91
CA LEU A 156 22.17 -2.88 -1.98
C LEU A 156 20.86 -2.07 -2.09
N GLN A 157 19.86 -2.58 -2.83
CA GLN A 157 18.54 -1.97 -2.87
C GLN A 157 17.91 -1.93 -1.48
N THR A 158 17.96 -3.02 -0.73
CA THR A 158 17.41 -3.08 0.64
C THR A 158 18.00 -1.98 1.52
N VAL A 159 19.32 -1.80 1.48
CA VAL A 159 20.01 -0.74 2.25
C VAL A 159 19.65 0.65 1.73
N ALA A 160 19.60 0.84 0.40
CA ALA A 160 19.20 2.11 -0.20
C ALA A 160 17.78 2.53 0.20
N HIS A 161 16.89 1.57 0.50
CA HIS A 161 15.55 1.79 1.02
C HIS A 161 15.46 1.83 2.55
N GLY A 162 16.59 1.96 3.26
CA GLY A 162 16.66 2.25 4.69
C GLY A 162 16.74 1.04 5.61
N SER A 163 17.18 -0.12 5.13
CA SER A 163 17.50 -1.23 6.01
C SER A 163 18.90 -1.13 6.57
N ASP A 164 19.06 -1.38 7.87
CA ASP A 164 20.37 -1.52 8.53
C ASP A 164 20.94 -2.95 8.46
N SER A 165 20.26 -3.87 7.80
CA SER A 165 20.70 -5.27 7.70
C SER A 165 20.26 -5.95 6.42
N VAL A 166 21.01 -7.01 6.06
CA VAL A 166 20.60 -8.03 5.10
C VAL A 166 20.89 -9.38 5.71
N LEU A 167 19.87 -10.06 6.22
CA LEU A 167 19.99 -11.35 6.85
C LEU A 167 19.53 -12.46 5.90
N TYR A 168 20.19 -13.60 5.93
CA TYR A 168 19.91 -14.69 5.02
C TYR A 168 19.35 -15.92 5.73
N PHE A 169 18.24 -16.42 5.25
CA PHE A 169 17.80 -17.78 5.48
C PHE A 169 18.26 -18.62 4.28
N GLN A 170 19.24 -19.56 4.45
CA GLN A 170 19.88 -19.91 5.71
C GLN A 170 21.41 -19.97 5.56
N TRP A 171 22.13 -19.97 6.69
CA TRP A 171 23.58 -20.08 6.65
C TRP A 171 24.05 -21.38 6.01
N ARG A 172 23.54 -22.52 6.47
CA ARG A 172 23.89 -23.85 5.96
C ARG A 172 22.64 -24.65 5.60
N ALA A 173 22.66 -25.29 4.43
CA ALA A 173 21.55 -26.11 3.96
C ALA A 173 21.21 -27.24 4.94
N SER A 174 19.93 -27.33 5.32
CA SER A 174 19.38 -28.37 6.17
C SER A 174 19.47 -29.75 5.50
N ARG A 175 19.71 -30.80 6.27
CA ARG A 175 19.78 -32.20 5.75
C ARG A 175 18.40 -32.83 5.59
N GLY A 176 17.39 -32.30 6.25
CA GLY A 176 16.05 -32.87 6.30
C GLY A 176 14.98 -31.81 6.50
N ALA A 177 13.74 -32.26 6.67
CA ALA A 177 12.54 -31.46 6.77
C ALA A 177 12.19 -30.72 5.46
N GLU A 178 11.15 -29.90 5.50
CA GLU A 178 10.54 -29.29 4.32
C GLU A 178 11.51 -28.38 3.56
N GLU A 179 12.36 -27.66 4.28
CA GLU A 179 13.29 -26.67 3.69
C GLU A 179 14.69 -27.21 3.43
N LYS A 180 14.87 -28.54 3.38
CA LYS A 180 16.16 -29.17 3.07
C LYS A 180 16.75 -28.79 1.71
N LEU A 181 15.93 -28.33 0.78
CA LEU A 181 16.33 -27.86 -0.55
C LEU A 181 16.27 -26.34 -0.70
N HIS A 182 16.01 -25.60 0.39
CA HIS A 182 16.09 -24.14 0.36
C HIS A 182 17.52 -23.69 0.13
N GLY A 183 17.68 -22.60 -0.64
CA GLY A 183 18.99 -22.00 -0.88
C GLY A 183 19.67 -21.56 0.42
N ALA A 184 20.96 -21.80 0.51
CA ALA A 184 21.77 -21.46 1.66
C ALA A 184 23.08 -20.82 1.23
N VAL A 185 23.76 -20.13 2.16
CA VAL A 185 25.11 -19.59 1.92
C VAL A 185 26.08 -20.75 1.73
N VAL A 186 26.05 -21.74 2.63
CA VAL A 186 26.83 -22.99 2.53
C VAL A 186 25.90 -24.12 2.10
N GLY A 187 26.12 -24.64 0.89
CA GLY A 187 25.35 -25.78 0.36
C GLY A 187 25.62 -27.11 1.06
N HIS A 188 24.95 -28.19 0.63
CA HIS A 188 25.13 -29.53 1.21
C HIS A 188 26.56 -30.06 0.99
N ASP A 189 27.25 -29.64 -0.06
CA ASP A 189 28.64 -30.01 -0.36
C ASP A 189 29.67 -29.31 0.54
N GLY A 190 29.26 -28.28 1.29
CA GLY A 190 30.11 -27.52 2.21
C GLY A 190 31.19 -26.67 1.53
N ARG A 191 31.05 -26.36 0.23
CA ARG A 191 32.11 -25.69 -0.55
C ARG A 191 32.03 -24.18 -0.46
N GLU A 192 33.17 -23.52 -0.22
CA GLU A 192 33.32 -22.06 -0.21
C GLU A 192 33.47 -21.48 -1.62
N ASP A 193 33.80 -22.27 -2.63
CA ASP A 193 33.90 -21.84 -4.02
C ASP A 193 32.55 -21.87 -4.76
N ALA A 194 31.46 -22.22 -4.07
CA ALA A 194 30.11 -22.11 -4.59
C ALA A 194 29.73 -20.63 -4.85
N ARG A 195 28.99 -20.37 -5.95
CA ARG A 195 28.60 -19.01 -6.30
C ARG A 195 27.81 -18.28 -5.20
N PRO A 196 26.79 -18.88 -4.54
CA PRO A 196 26.07 -18.19 -3.46
C PRO A 196 26.98 -17.76 -2.30
N PHE A 197 27.94 -18.60 -1.92
CA PHE A 197 28.92 -18.27 -0.89
C PHE A 197 29.76 -17.05 -1.27
N ARG A 198 30.35 -17.05 -2.50
CA ARG A 198 31.19 -15.94 -2.97
C ARG A 198 30.40 -14.65 -3.11
N GLU A 199 29.17 -14.69 -3.67
CA GLU A 199 28.30 -13.50 -3.79
C GLU A 199 27.93 -12.95 -2.41
N THR A 200 27.62 -13.79 -1.43
CA THR A 200 27.33 -13.35 -0.06
C THR A 200 28.54 -12.68 0.60
N MET A 201 29.73 -13.26 0.42
CA MET A 201 30.98 -12.66 0.94
C MET A 201 31.27 -11.30 0.30
N GLU A 202 30.99 -11.14 -1.00
CA GLU A 202 31.15 -9.86 -1.70
C GLU A 202 30.15 -8.82 -1.22
N VAL A 203 28.89 -9.20 -1.04
CA VAL A 203 27.86 -8.35 -0.42
C VAL A 203 28.33 -7.87 0.96
N GLY A 204 28.82 -8.80 1.81
CA GLY A 204 29.31 -8.45 3.14
C GLY A 204 30.41 -7.38 3.10
N ARG A 205 31.40 -7.51 2.21
CA ARG A 205 32.48 -6.49 2.04
C ARG A 205 31.96 -5.14 1.60
N LYS A 206 30.97 -5.13 0.70
CA LYS A 206 30.34 -3.87 0.24
C LYS A 206 29.52 -3.20 1.33
N LEU A 207 28.77 -3.98 2.10
CA LEU A 207 28.01 -3.45 3.23
C LEU A 207 28.91 -2.90 4.34
N GLU A 208 30.05 -3.56 4.61
CA GLU A 208 31.06 -3.03 5.54
C GLU A 208 31.61 -1.67 5.08
N ALA A 209 31.87 -1.52 3.78
CA ALA A 209 32.32 -0.24 3.20
C ALA A 209 31.23 0.85 3.24
N LEU A 210 29.97 0.48 3.34
CA LEU A 210 28.82 1.40 3.46
C LEU A 210 28.36 1.60 4.91
N SER A 211 29.10 1.15 5.91
CA SER A 211 28.70 1.21 7.33
C SER A 211 28.38 2.61 7.85
N GLU A 212 28.87 3.66 7.21
CA GLU A 212 28.59 5.06 7.58
C GLU A 212 27.14 5.48 7.31
N ILE A 213 26.40 4.76 6.45
CA ILE A 213 25.00 5.09 6.13
C ILE A 213 23.97 4.40 7.05
N THR A 214 24.42 3.57 7.99
CA THR A 214 23.52 2.97 8.98
C THR A 214 22.86 4.04 9.84
N THR A 215 21.62 3.81 10.24
CA THR A 215 20.79 4.73 11.05
C THR A 215 20.43 6.07 10.39
N ILE A 216 20.70 6.26 9.11
CA ILE A 216 20.30 7.47 8.39
C ILE A 216 18.78 7.45 8.15
N CYS A 217 18.10 8.52 8.55
CA CYS A 217 16.70 8.75 8.23
C CYS A 217 16.56 9.50 6.91
N ARG A 218 15.52 9.18 6.15
CA ARG A 218 15.22 9.80 4.84
C ARG A 218 14.47 11.12 5.02
N GLU A 219 14.60 12.01 4.06
CA GLU A 219 13.75 13.20 3.96
C GLU A 219 12.38 12.83 3.42
N LYS A 220 11.33 13.41 3.99
CA LYS A 220 9.95 13.21 3.56
C LYS A 220 9.68 13.99 2.29
N GLN A 221 9.24 13.31 1.24
CA GLN A 221 8.87 13.93 -0.04
C GLN A 221 7.42 13.65 -0.39
N ALA A 222 7.06 12.40 -0.64
CA ALA A 222 5.70 11.99 -0.97
C ALA A 222 5.22 10.87 -0.04
N ALA A 223 3.92 10.86 0.26
CA ALA A 223 3.27 9.78 0.98
C ALA A 223 2.17 9.13 0.15
N ILE A 224 2.03 7.81 0.25
CA ILE A 224 0.89 7.06 -0.26
C ILE A 224 0.11 6.52 0.94
N VAL A 225 -1.19 6.78 0.96
CA VAL A 225 -2.06 6.26 2.02
C VAL A 225 -2.28 4.77 1.81
N HIS A 226 -1.87 3.97 2.79
CA HIS A 226 -2.17 2.56 2.92
C HIS A 226 -2.75 2.30 4.30
N ASP A 227 -3.92 1.68 4.35
CA ASP A 227 -4.64 1.41 5.58
C ASP A 227 -5.22 -0.01 5.54
N TRP A 228 -4.89 -0.84 6.55
CA TRP A 228 -5.35 -2.23 6.61
C TRP A 228 -6.87 -2.33 6.77
N GLU A 229 -7.47 -1.47 7.58
CA GLU A 229 -8.92 -1.47 7.78
C GLU A 229 -9.65 -1.09 6.50
N ASN A 230 -9.13 -0.09 5.76
CA ASN A 230 -9.61 0.25 4.42
C ASN A 230 -9.53 -0.95 3.47
N LYS A 231 -8.38 -1.64 3.43
CA LYS A 231 -8.19 -2.81 2.59
C LYS A 231 -9.19 -3.91 2.93
N TRP A 232 -9.39 -4.19 4.22
CA TRP A 232 -10.35 -5.19 4.67
C TRP A 232 -11.79 -4.85 4.30
N ALA A 233 -12.21 -3.60 4.48
CA ALA A 233 -13.53 -3.12 4.10
C ALA A 233 -13.72 -3.18 2.57
N LEU A 234 -12.73 -2.74 1.81
CA LEU A 234 -12.75 -2.76 0.34
C LEU A 234 -12.88 -4.18 -0.22
N GLU A 235 -12.17 -5.16 0.34
CA GLU A 235 -12.26 -6.57 -0.06
C GLU A 235 -13.60 -7.22 0.29
N GLY A 236 -14.24 -6.76 1.37
CA GLY A 236 -15.59 -7.16 1.77
C GLY A 236 -16.69 -6.40 1.04
N SER A 237 -16.37 -5.36 0.28
CA SER A 237 -17.37 -4.53 -0.38
C SER A 237 -18.12 -5.29 -1.46
N CYS A 238 -19.42 -5.00 -1.60
CA CYS A 238 -20.25 -5.41 -2.73
C CYS A 238 -20.66 -4.13 -3.48
N GLY A 239 -19.90 -3.80 -4.49
CA GLY A 239 -20.04 -2.56 -5.25
C GLY A 239 -20.30 -2.78 -6.74
N PRO A 240 -20.13 -1.79 -7.57
CA PRO A 240 -20.30 -1.91 -9.02
C PRO A 240 -19.31 -2.88 -9.66
N ARG A 241 -18.19 -3.19 -8.98
CA ARG A 241 -17.23 -4.20 -9.39
C ARG A 241 -16.70 -4.95 -8.16
N ASN A 242 -16.92 -6.27 -8.11
CA ASN A 242 -16.61 -7.12 -6.96
C ASN A 242 -15.37 -8.00 -7.14
N ALA A 243 -14.74 -7.97 -8.31
CA ALA A 243 -13.54 -8.75 -8.61
C ALA A 243 -12.50 -7.89 -9.33
N GLY A 244 -11.21 -8.19 -9.11
CA GLY A 244 -10.13 -7.53 -9.83
C GLY A 244 -9.91 -6.06 -9.47
N MET A 245 -10.42 -5.58 -8.34
CA MET A 245 -10.18 -4.20 -7.89
C MET A 245 -8.71 -3.96 -7.51
N GLY A 246 -8.01 -5.00 -7.02
CA GLY A 246 -6.57 -5.00 -6.83
C GLY A 246 -6.04 -3.80 -6.06
N TYR A 247 -6.35 -3.69 -4.75
CA TYR A 247 -5.88 -2.54 -3.95
C TYR A 247 -4.35 -2.37 -3.97
N TRP A 248 -3.61 -3.49 -3.82
CA TRP A 248 -2.14 -3.46 -3.94
C TRP A 248 -1.65 -3.06 -5.34
N ASP A 249 -2.40 -3.43 -6.38
CA ASP A 249 -2.05 -3.05 -7.75
C ASP A 249 -2.25 -1.55 -7.97
N GLU A 250 -3.28 -0.98 -7.35
CA GLU A 250 -3.49 0.48 -7.37
C GLU A 250 -2.37 1.22 -6.65
N LEU A 251 -2.00 0.79 -5.43
CA LEU A 251 -0.85 1.37 -4.71
C LEU A 251 0.42 1.30 -5.56
N LYS A 252 0.65 0.18 -6.23
CA LYS A 252 1.83 -0.07 -7.09
C LYS A 252 1.87 0.87 -8.30
N LEU A 253 0.73 1.17 -8.93
CA LEU A 253 0.69 2.12 -10.05
C LEU A 253 1.18 3.51 -9.64
N HIS A 254 0.70 4.02 -8.52
CA HIS A 254 1.12 5.31 -7.98
C HIS A 254 2.57 5.30 -7.51
N TYR A 255 2.96 4.26 -6.76
CA TYR A 255 4.33 4.09 -6.28
C TYR A 255 5.33 4.04 -7.43
N ASN A 256 5.11 3.19 -8.42
CA ASN A 256 6.02 3.03 -9.55
C ASN A 256 6.21 4.33 -10.35
N ALA A 257 5.15 5.10 -10.52
CA ALA A 257 5.23 6.38 -11.24
C ALA A 257 6.08 7.40 -10.48
N LEU A 258 5.92 7.50 -9.16
CA LEU A 258 6.73 8.38 -8.29
C LEU A 258 8.18 7.91 -8.19
N ALA A 259 8.42 6.62 -7.96
CA ALA A 259 9.74 6.05 -7.83
C ALA A 259 10.59 6.22 -9.10
N ARG A 260 9.97 6.14 -10.30
CA ARG A 260 10.63 6.39 -11.59
C ARG A 260 11.02 7.85 -11.80
N GLU A 261 10.37 8.78 -11.14
CA GLU A 261 10.78 10.20 -11.11
C GLU A 261 11.83 10.49 -10.01
N GLY A 262 12.31 9.46 -9.30
CA GLY A 262 13.32 9.56 -8.24
C GLY A 262 12.79 10.09 -6.91
N ILE A 263 11.49 10.09 -6.70
CA ILE A 263 10.85 10.60 -5.49
C ILE A 263 10.86 9.54 -4.39
N ALA A 264 11.33 9.92 -3.21
CA ALA A 264 11.22 9.09 -2.01
C ALA A 264 9.75 9.00 -1.57
N VAL A 265 9.23 7.78 -1.51
CA VAL A 265 7.85 7.51 -1.14
C VAL A 265 7.81 6.82 0.22
N GLU A 266 6.95 7.30 1.10
CA GLU A 266 6.60 6.65 2.35
C GLU A 266 5.13 6.26 2.35
N PHE A 267 4.77 5.31 3.21
CA PHE A 267 3.39 4.91 3.41
C PHE A 267 2.87 5.46 4.72
N VAL A 268 1.64 5.96 4.70
CA VAL A 268 0.96 6.51 5.87
C VAL A 268 -0.42 5.90 5.99
N ASN A 269 -0.90 5.72 7.22
CA ASN A 269 -2.30 5.38 7.48
C ASN A 269 -3.10 6.61 7.90
N GLN A 270 -4.39 6.45 8.17
CA GLN A 270 -5.27 7.57 8.54
C GLN A 270 -4.92 8.21 9.89
N GLU A 271 -4.16 7.53 10.76
CA GLU A 271 -3.68 8.08 12.04
C GLU A 271 -2.39 8.90 11.88
N SER A 272 -1.62 8.65 10.82
CA SER A 272 -0.29 9.24 10.63
C SER A 272 -0.31 10.77 10.54
N ASP A 273 0.80 11.40 10.95
CA ASP A 273 1.05 12.82 10.72
C ASP A 273 1.53 13.03 9.28
N LEU A 274 0.98 14.05 8.61
CA LEU A 274 1.33 14.42 7.24
C LEU A 274 2.37 15.54 7.16
N THR A 275 2.90 15.99 8.28
CA THR A 275 3.89 17.05 8.34
C THR A 275 5.18 16.64 7.64
N GLY A 276 5.71 17.52 6.79
CA GLY A 276 6.96 17.32 6.06
C GLY A 276 6.79 16.76 4.65
N TYR A 277 5.64 16.18 4.30
CA TYR A 277 5.36 15.77 2.93
C TYR A 277 4.93 16.97 2.06
N GLY A 278 5.32 16.94 0.80
CA GLY A 278 4.82 17.89 -0.21
C GLY A 278 3.62 17.34 -0.99
N LEU A 279 3.54 16.02 -1.11
CA LEU A 279 2.52 15.30 -1.88
C LEU A 279 1.97 14.13 -1.07
N VAL A 280 0.64 14.02 -1.01
CA VAL A 280 -0.08 12.87 -0.40
C VAL A 280 -1.02 12.27 -1.43
N VAL A 281 -0.84 10.98 -1.70
CA VAL A 281 -1.68 10.20 -2.62
C VAL A 281 -2.62 9.33 -1.81
N VAL A 282 -3.91 9.35 -2.18
CA VAL A 282 -5.01 8.67 -1.47
C VAL A 282 -5.69 7.68 -2.42
N PRO A 283 -5.10 6.50 -2.65
CA PRO A 283 -5.63 5.52 -3.60
C PRO A 283 -6.79 4.74 -2.99
N MET A 284 -7.96 4.75 -3.61
CA MET A 284 -9.12 3.93 -3.25
C MET A 284 -9.36 3.86 -1.72
N LEU A 285 -9.32 4.99 -1.04
CA LEU A 285 -9.59 5.06 0.41
C LEU A 285 -11.10 4.97 0.66
N TYR A 286 -11.65 3.79 0.39
CA TYR A 286 -13.07 3.45 0.48
C TYR A 286 -13.65 3.76 1.87
N LEU A 287 -12.98 3.28 2.91
CA LEU A 287 -13.24 3.61 4.31
C LEU A 287 -12.46 4.88 4.66
N LEU A 288 -13.17 5.99 4.80
CA LEU A 288 -12.58 7.28 5.13
C LEU A 288 -13.13 7.81 6.46
N THR A 289 -12.23 8.06 7.42
CA THR A 289 -12.58 8.66 8.70
C THR A 289 -12.78 10.17 8.57
N ASP A 290 -13.69 10.75 9.36
CA ASP A 290 -13.92 12.20 9.40
C ASP A 290 -12.65 12.96 9.78
N ALA A 291 -11.88 12.42 10.71
CA ALA A 291 -10.63 13.02 11.17
C ALA A 291 -9.58 13.10 10.05
N PHE A 292 -9.47 12.04 9.23
CA PHE A 292 -8.52 12.03 8.14
C PHE A 292 -8.96 12.91 6.97
N ALA A 293 -10.25 12.95 6.64
CA ALA A 293 -10.78 13.90 5.66
C ALA A 293 -10.45 15.35 6.03
N GLN A 294 -10.65 15.74 7.29
CA GLN A 294 -10.28 17.07 7.81
C GLN A 294 -8.75 17.29 7.74
N LYS A 295 -7.95 16.27 8.05
CA LYS A 295 -6.48 16.33 7.97
C LYS A 295 -6.00 16.58 6.53
N LEU A 296 -6.58 15.91 5.53
CA LEU A 296 -6.29 16.13 4.11
C LEU A 296 -6.66 17.55 3.66
N CYS A 297 -7.84 18.04 4.08
CA CYS A 297 -8.25 19.43 3.80
C CYS A 297 -7.29 20.44 4.43
N ALA A 298 -6.89 20.23 5.68
CA ALA A 298 -5.92 21.08 6.36
C ALA A 298 -4.54 21.05 5.70
N PHE A 299 -4.07 19.87 5.28
CA PHE A 299 -2.81 19.68 4.58
C PHE A 299 -2.78 20.48 3.27
N ALA A 300 -3.80 20.34 2.42
CA ALA A 300 -3.90 21.11 1.18
C ALA A 300 -4.04 22.62 1.42
N LYS A 301 -4.87 23.01 2.41
CA LYS A 301 -5.04 24.43 2.75
C LYS A 301 -3.74 25.10 3.15
N ASN A 302 -2.81 24.37 3.75
CA ASN A 302 -1.50 24.87 4.19
C ASN A 302 -0.40 24.79 3.12
N GLY A 303 -0.69 24.30 1.91
CA GLY A 303 0.24 24.30 0.78
C GLY A 303 0.62 22.92 0.26
N GLY A 304 0.12 21.85 0.87
CA GLY A 304 0.33 20.48 0.39
C GLY A 304 -0.48 20.17 -0.87
N THR A 305 -0.05 19.16 -1.59
CA THR A 305 -0.77 18.62 -2.75
C THR A 305 -1.37 17.26 -2.41
N VAL A 306 -2.66 17.08 -2.68
CA VAL A 306 -3.38 15.82 -2.45
C VAL A 306 -3.80 15.22 -3.79
N VAL A 307 -3.59 13.93 -3.99
CA VAL A 307 -4.13 13.18 -5.14
C VAL A 307 -5.14 12.17 -4.59
N VAL A 308 -6.41 12.35 -4.91
CA VAL A 308 -7.50 11.44 -4.52
C VAL A 308 -7.92 10.64 -5.73
N THR A 309 -8.10 9.32 -5.56
CA THR A 309 -8.58 8.48 -6.65
C THR A 309 -10.04 8.08 -6.46
N TYR A 310 -10.60 7.51 -7.50
CA TYR A 310 -11.91 6.87 -7.49
C TYR A 310 -12.09 5.93 -6.29
N TRP A 311 -13.33 5.61 -5.96
CA TRP A 311 -13.71 4.71 -4.86
C TRP A 311 -13.22 5.16 -3.48
N THR A 312 -13.03 6.48 -3.30
CA THR A 312 -12.63 7.11 -2.02
C THR A 312 -13.85 7.71 -1.31
N GLY A 313 -13.89 7.64 0.03
CA GLY A 313 -14.91 8.28 0.87
C GLY A 313 -16.31 7.72 0.68
N VAL A 314 -16.44 6.40 0.62
CA VAL A 314 -17.70 5.69 0.39
C VAL A 314 -18.37 5.30 1.70
N VAL A 315 -17.59 4.76 2.66
CA VAL A 315 -18.10 4.27 3.94
C VAL A 315 -17.39 4.90 5.13
N ASP A 316 -18.03 4.79 6.30
CA ASP A 316 -17.47 5.17 7.59
C ASP A 316 -16.70 4.01 8.26
N GLU A 317 -16.28 4.22 9.51
CA GLU A 317 -15.50 3.28 10.32
C GLU A 317 -16.26 1.99 10.67
N SER A 318 -17.56 1.97 10.48
CA SER A 318 -18.44 0.79 10.68
C SER A 318 -18.79 0.10 9.37
N ASP A 319 -18.14 0.49 8.26
CA ASP A 319 -18.48 0.03 6.90
C ASP A 319 -19.92 0.37 6.49
N LEU A 320 -20.44 1.48 6.98
CA LEU A 320 -21.73 2.02 6.56
C LEU A 320 -21.52 3.10 5.50
N CYS A 321 -22.31 3.03 4.42
CA CYS A 321 -22.30 4.08 3.40
C CYS A 321 -22.53 5.47 3.99
N ARG A 322 -21.68 6.41 3.65
CA ARG A 322 -21.82 7.82 3.99
C ARG A 322 -23.05 8.40 3.29
N LEU A 323 -23.78 9.27 3.98
CA LEU A 323 -24.93 9.97 3.43
C LEU A 323 -24.51 11.37 2.98
N GLY A 324 -25.00 11.80 1.81
CA GLY A 324 -24.68 13.09 1.20
C GLY A 324 -23.72 12.96 0.02
N ASP A 325 -23.08 14.07 -0.33
CA ASP A 325 -22.18 14.12 -1.47
C ASP A 325 -20.87 13.33 -1.22
N THR A 326 -20.39 12.69 -2.26
CA THR A 326 -19.17 11.86 -2.25
C THR A 326 -18.15 12.38 -3.30
N PRO A 327 -16.84 12.20 -3.11
CA PRO A 327 -16.15 11.58 -1.95
C PRO A 327 -16.45 12.33 -0.64
N TYR A 328 -16.97 11.60 0.34
CA TYR A 328 -17.44 12.22 1.59
C TYR A 328 -16.33 13.02 2.29
N GLY A 329 -16.70 14.25 2.72
CA GLY A 329 -15.78 15.15 3.41
C GLY A 329 -14.70 15.79 2.53
N LEU A 330 -14.65 15.48 1.22
CA LEU A 330 -13.61 15.95 0.30
C LEU A 330 -14.18 16.75 -0.89
N THR A 331 -15.48 16.91 -1.02
CA THR A 331 -16.10 17.57 -2.20
C THR A 331 -15.72 19.04 -2.34
N GLU A 332 -15.51 19.76 -1.23
CA GLU A 332 -14.99 21.15 -1.27
C GLU A 332 -13.50 21.16 -1.64
N LEU A 333 -12.71 20.25 -1.06
CA LEU A 333 -11.28 20.09 -1.38
C LEU A 333 -11.08 19.82 -2.86
N LEU A 334 -11.95 18.98 -3.45
CA LEU A 334 -11.83 18.52 -4.83
C LEU A 334 -12.53 19.44 -5.86
N GLY A 335 -13.38 20.38 -5.44
CA GLY A 335 -14.16 21.23 -6.33
C GLY A 335 -15.15 20.47 -7.22
N LEU A 336 -15.51 19.27 -6.84
CA LEU A 336 -16.44 18.38 -7.56
C LEU A 336 -17.11 17.37 -6.61
N ARG A 337 -18.12 16.69 -7.12
CA ARG A 337 -18.76 15.55 -6.45
C ARG A 337 -19.01 14.41 -7.44
N ARG A 338 -18.96 13.20 -6.96
CA ARG A 338 -19.37 12.02 -7.73
C ARG A 338 -20.88 11.94 -7.84
N THR A 339 -21.39 11.64 -9.03
CA THR A 339 -22.82 11.47 -9.29
C THR A 339 -23.19 10.03 -9.60
N GLU A 340 -22.34 9.32 -10.34
CA GLU A 340 -22.58 7.95 -10.78
C GLU A 340 -21.28 7.16 -10.80
N ILE A 341 -21.39 5.83 -10.87
CA ILE A 341 -20.27 4.91 -11.01
C ILE A 341 -20.64 3.86 -12.03
N ASP A 342 -19.79 3.70 -13.03
CA ASP A 342 -19.89 2.64 -14.03
C ASP A 342 -18.81 1.56 -13.75
N GLY A 343 -19.25 0.32 -13.54
CA GLY A 343 -18.37 -0.84 -13.34
C GLY A 343 -18.04 -1.47 -14.69
N MET A 344 -16.76 -1.67 -14.97
CA MET A 344 -16.29 -2.20 -16.24
C MET A 344 -15.97 -3.68 -16.16
N TYR A 345 -16.24 -4.44 -17.22
CA TYR A 345 -15.83 -5.83 -17.34
C TYR A 345 -14.32 -5.98 -17.54
N ASP A 346 -13.80 -7.18 -17.31
CA ASP A 346 -12.38 -7.49 -17.55
C ASP A 346 -12.01 -7.26 -19.02
N GLY A 347 -10.96 -6.46 -19.23
CA GLY A 347 -10.49 -6.09 -20.56
C GLY A 347 -11.28 -4.94 -21.22
N GLU A 348 -12.35 -4.46 -20.59
CA GLU A 348 -13.06 -3.28 -21.02
C GLU A 348 -12.29 -2.02 -20.63
N THR A 349 -12.23 -1.05 -21.53
CA THR A 349 -11.59 0.24 -21.29
C THR A 349 -12.46 1.37 -21.83
N ARG A 350 -12.23 2.59 -21.34
CA ARG A 350 -12.82 3.83 -21.84
C ARG A 350 -11.71 4.78 -22.25
N ARG A 351 -11.78 5.27 -23.46
CA ARG A 351 -10.85 6.26 -23.97
C ARG A 351 -11.07 7.59 -23.24
N CYS A 352 -9.98 8.20 -22.83
CA CYS A 352 -9.96 9.52 -22.21
C CYS A 352 -9.10 10.47 -23.03
N THR A 353 -9.62 11.66 -23.32
CA THR A 353 -8.90 12.71 -24.04
C THR A 353 -8.40 13.79 -23.09
N PRO A 354 -7.17 14.28 -23.24
CA PRO A 354 -6.67 15.37 -22.41
C PRO A 354 -7.42 16.67 -22.65
N ALA A 355 -7.57 17.47 -21.60
CA ALA A 355 -8.00 18.86 -21.75
C ALA A 355 -6.88 19.68 -22.41
N ASP A 356 -7.27 20.72 -23.14
CA ASP A 356 -6.32 21.63 -23.76
C ASP A 356 -5.35 22.22 -22.74
N GLY A 357 -4.06 22.09 -23.02
CA GLY A 357 -3.01 22.62 -22.14
C GLY A 357 -2.70 21.80 -20.88
N SER A 358 -3.38 20.66 -20.64
CA SER A 358 -3.10 19.80 -19.48
C SER A 358 -1.73 19.12 -19.53
N GLY A 359 -1.16 18.94 -20.72
CA GLY A 359 0.10 18.21 -20.90
C GLY A 359 0.01 16.68 -20.70
N LEU A 360 -1.20 16.15 -20.47
CA LEU A 360 -1.45 14.72 -20.32
C LEU A 360 -1.61 14.03 -21.70
N PRO A 361 -1.29 12.75 -21.84
CA PRO A 361 -1.59 11.98 -23.03
C PRO A 361 -3.07 11.58 -23.11
N GLU A 362 -3.53 11.11 -24.27
CA GLU A 362 -4.69 10.22 -24.32
C GLU A 362 -4.45 9.00 -23.45
N ALA A 363 -5.48 8.53 -22.77
CA ALA A 363 -5.40 7.44 -21.81
C ALA A 363 -6.55 6.45 -21.94
N GLN A 364 -6.35 5.26 -21.37
CA GLN A 364 -7.39 4.26 -21.20
C GLN A 364 -7.77 4.15 -19.71
N ALA A 365 -9.02 4.46 -19.42
CA ALA A 365 -9.61 4.21 -18.10
C ALA A 365 -10.07 2.74 -18.02
N SER A 366 -10.00 2.15 -16.83
CA SER A 366 -10.36 0.75 -16.58
C SER A 366 -10.90 0.55 -15.16
N ALA A 367 -11.40 -0.61 -14.85
CA ALA A 367 -11.95 -1.03 -13.56
C ALA A 367 -13.27 -0.35 -13.19
N LEU A 368 -13.25 0.92 -12.87
CA LEU A 368 -14.42 1.76 -12.57
C LEU A 368 -14.27 3.11 -13.27
N CYS A 369 -15.37 3.66 -13.78
CA CYS A 369 -15.47 5.04 -14.20
C CYS A 369 -16.44 5.79 -13.28
N GLU A 370 -15.95 6.73 -12.50
CA GLU A 370 -16.80 7.62 -11.72
C GLU A 370 -17.17 8.85 -12.54
N VAL A 371 -18.45 9.14 -12.60
CA VAL A 371 -18.98 10.33 -13.27
C VAL A 371 -19.01 11.47 -12.26
N ALA A 372 -18.28 12.54 -12.52
CA ALA A 372 -18.15 13.67 -11.63
C ALA A 372 -18.89 14.91 -12.16
N ALA A 373 -19.61 15.59 -11.27
CA ALA A 373 -20.17 16.91 -11.51
C ALA A 373 -19.29 17.98 -10.82
N LEU A 374 -18.91 19.00 -11.54
CA LEU A 374 -18.15 20.12 -11.02
C LEU A 374 -19.00 20.97 -10.06
N ASN A 375 -18.41 21.51 -9.00
CA ASN A 375 -19.10 22.40 -8.05
C ASN A 375 -19.47 23.76 -8.74
N GLY A 376 -20.67 24.27 -8.44
CA GLY A 376 -21.18 25.45 -9.13
C GLY A 376 -20.45 26.76 -8.83
N THR A 377 -19.92 26.91 -7.61
CA THR A 377 -19.31 28.17 -7.14
C THR A 377 -17.79 28.20 -7.17
N ASP A 378 -17.17 27.00 -7.01
CA ASP A 378 -15.72 26.81 -6.99
C ASP A 378 -15.39 25.48 -7.65
N PRO A 379 -15.43 25.41 -9.00
CA PRO A 379 -15.27 24.16 -9.72
C PRO A 379 -13.82 23.79 -9.91
N ALA A 380 -13.54 22.48 -9.88
CA ALA A 380 -12.27 21.95 -10.36
C ALA A 380 -12.07 22.24 -11.85
N ALA A 381 -10.81 22.36 -12.27
CA ALA A 381 -10.42 22.43 -13.67
C ALA A 381 -10.20 21.01 -14.20
N PRO A 382 -10.93 20.57 -15.24
CA PRO A 382 -10.68 19.27 -15.85
C PRO A 382 -9.28 19.18 -16.48
N LEU A 383 -8.63 18.04 -16.31
CA LEU A 383 -7.36 17.69 -16.94
C LEU A 383 -7.52 16.66 -18.06
N SER A 384 -8.56 15.83 -17.96
CA SER A 384 -8.93 14.83 -18.95
C SER A 384 -10.42 14.58 -18.89
N PHE A 385 -11.01 14.16 -20.01
CA PHE A 385 -12.43 13.86 -20.16
C PHE A 385 -12.63 12.45 -20.67
N TYR A 386 -13.69 11.78 -20.24
CA TYR A 386 -14.17 10.58 -20.94
C TYR A 386 -14.59 10.95 -22.37
N ALA A 387 -14.17 10.18 -23.34
CA ALA A 387 -14.36 10.46 -24.76
C ALA A 387 -15.38 9.52 -25.44
N GLU A 388 -16.09 8.74 -24.65
CA GLU A 388 -17.08 7.75 -25.10
C GLU A 388 -18.03 7.38 -23.98
N ASP A 389 -19.08 6.60 -24.34
CA ASP A 389 -20.20 6.21 -23.47
C ASP A 389 -21.16 7.38 -23.15
N TYR A 390 -22.22 7.11 -22.35
CA TYR A 390 -23.26 8.09 -22.01
C TYR A 390 -22.75 9.24 -21.13
N TYR A 391 -21.56 9.09 -20.54
CA TYR A 391 -20.87 10.13 -19.76
C TYR A 391 -19.74 10.83 -20.52
N GLU A 392 -19.71 10.72 -21.87
CA GLU A 392 -18.78 11.48 -22.70
C GLU A 392 -18.78 12.96 -22.33
N GLY A 393 -17.59 13.56 -22.23
CA GLY A 393 -17.39 14.95 -21.82
C GLY A 393 -17.37 15.17 -20.30
N SER A 394 -17.66 14.17 -19.49
CA SER A 394 -17.48 14.27 -18.03
C SER A 394 -15.98 14.20 -17.66
N PRO A 395 -15.54 14.94 -16.61
CA PRO A 395 -14.16 14.91 -16.16
C PRO A 395 -13.73 13.51 -15.72
N ALA A 396 -12.67 12.97 -16.34
CA ALA A 396 -11.99 11.74 -15.94
C ALA A 396 -10.83 12.03 -14.98
N ALA A 397 -10.19 13.20 -15.09
CA ALA A 397 -9.23 13.74 -14.15
C ALA A 397 -9.42 15.25 -14.02
N ALA A 398 -9.22 15.77 -12.80
CA ALA A 398 -9.38 17.20 -12.53
C ALA A 398 -8.40 17.68 -11.46
N VAL A 399 -8.16 18.99 -11.41
CA VAL A 399 -7.38 19.67 -10.36
C VAL A 399 -8.18 20.83 -9.79
N HIS A 400 -8.09 21.00 -8.47
CA HIS A 400 -8.72 22.11 -7.77
C HIS A 400 -7.70 22.81 -6.85
N PRO A 401 -7.45 24.12 -7.01
CA PRO A 401 -6.71 24.91 -6.04
C PRO A 401 -7.47 24.96 -4.71
N TYR A 402 -6.80 24.71 -3.60
CA TYR A 402 -7.44 24.75 -2.28
C TYR A 402 -6.53 25.39 -1.24
N GLY A 403 -6.90 26.57 -0.76
CA GLY A 403 -6.04 27.36 0.12
C GLY A 403 -4.72 27.75 -0.54
N LYS A 404 -3.59 27.31 0.01
CA LYS A 404 -2.25 27.53 -0.56
C LYS A 404 -1.77 26.36 -1.42
N GLY A 405 -2.43 25.22 -1.38
CA GLY A 405 -2.11 24.03 -2.11
C GLY A 405 -3.19 23.66 -3.14
N ARG A 406 -3.36 22.38 -3.38
CA ARG A 406 -4.30 21.87 -4.38
C ARG A 406 -4.69 20.43 -4.14
N ALA A 407 -5.74 19.98 -4.81
CA ALA A 407 -6.12 18.59 -4.87
C ALA A 407 -6.37 18.15 -6.31
N TYR A 408 -5.93 16.94 -6.64
CA TYR A 408 -6.24 16.26 -7.87
C TYR A 408 -7.27 15.17 -7.60
N TYR A 409 -8.13 14.93 -8.58
CA TYR A 409 -9.06 13.82 -8.58
C TYR A 409 -8.87 12.96 -9.82
N LEU A 410 -8.66 11.67 -9.64
CA LEU A 410 -8.55 10.68 -10.70
C LEU A 410 -9.77 9.76 -10.63
N ALA A 411 -10.71 9.93 -11.53
CA ALA A 411 -12.04 9.32 -11.49
C ALA A 411 -12.08 7.86 -11.98
N SER A 412 -10.92 7.32 -12.37
CA SER A 412 -10.77 5.95 -12.85
C SER A 412 -9.33 5.45 -12.64
N ARG A 413 -9.11 4.14 -12.84
CA ARG A 413 -7.77 3.59 -13.03
C ARG A 413 -7.33 3.84 -14.47
N PHE A 414 -6.21 4.51 -14.63
CA PHE A 414 -5.62 4.80 -15.93
C PHE A 414 -4.47 3.84 -16.26
N ASP A 415 -4.03 3.88 -17.51
CA ASP A 415 -2.82 3.18 -17.94
C ASP A 415 -1.54 3.81 -17.38
N GLU A 416 -0.43 3.05 -17.46
CA GLU A 416 0.86 3.49 -16.90
C GLU A 416 1.39 4.78 -17.55
N ALA A 417 1.12 5.00 -18.85
CA ALA A 417 1.58 6.19 -19.55
C ALA A 417 0.95 7.46 -18.98
N PHE A 418 -0.33 7.39 -18.61
CA PHE A 418 -1.01 8.48 -17.92
C PHE A 418 -0.37 8.78 -16.57
N TYR A 419 -0.20 7.76 -15.71
CA TYR A 419 0.38 7.98 -14.38
C TYR A 419 1.80 8.56 -14.45
N ARG A 420 2.62 8.11 -15.38
CA ARG A 420 3.98 8.66 -15.58
C ARG A 420 3.95 10.14 -15.99
N ALA A 421 3.10 10.50 -16.94
CA ALA A 421 2.95 11.90 -17.37
C ALA A 421 2.38 12.77 -16.23
N PHE A 422 1.34 12.28 -15.57
CA PHE A 422 0.69 12.96 -14.46
C PHE A 422 1.66 13.24 -13.29
N TYR A 423 2.35 12.22 -12.79
CA TYR A 423 3.27 12.41 -11.65
C TYR A 423 4.50 13.21 -12.01
N ARG A 424 5.03 13.11 -13.23
CA ARG A 424 6.08 14.01 -13.71
C ARG A 424 5.66 15.47 -13.63
N ALA A 425 4.46 15.78 -14.03
CA ALA A 425 3.92 17.14 -13.94
C ALA A 425 3.68 17.56 -12.48
N ALA A 426 2.99 16.73 -11.69
CA ALA A 426 2.65 17.01 -10.31
C ALA A 426 3.90 17.21 -9.42
N VAL A 427 4.90 16.33 -9.53
CA VAL A 427 6.18 16.41 -8.79
C VAL A 427 6.91 17.72 -9.10
N LYS A 428 7.01 18.07 -10.39
CA LYS A 428 7.62 19.34 -10.81
C LYS A 428 6.90 20.54 -10.24
N GLU A 429 5.58 20.51 -10.21
CA GLU A 429 4.74 21.60 -9.72
C GLU A 429 4.86 21.79 -8.20
N VAL A 430 5.04 20.70 -7.46
CA VAL A 430 5.31 20.70 -6.00
C VAL A 430 6.75 21.10 -5.68
N GLY A 431 7.67 21.03 -6.66
CA GLY A 431 9.09 21.32 -6.46
C GLY A 431 9.84 20.20 -5.74
N LEU A 432 9.37 18.96 -5.84
CA LEU A 432 10.08 17.77 -5.36
C LEU A 432 11.18 17.39 -6.38
N THR A 433 12.36 17.02 -5.88
CA THR A 433 13.52 16.65 -6.70
C THR A 433 14.22 15.41 -6.15
#